data_f91da15d5e3b5835493c1ebf0ce4868f
#
_entry.id   f91da15d5e3b5835493c1ebf0ce4868f
#
_cell.length_a   1.000
_cell.length_b   1.000
_cell.length_c   1.000
_cell.angle_alpha   90.00
_cell.angle_beta   90.00
_cell.angle_gamma   90.00
#
_symmetry.space_group_name_H-M   'P 1'
#
loop_
_entity.id
_entity.type
_entity.pdbx_description
1 polymer ?
#
loop_
_entity_poly.entity_id
_entity_poly.type
_entity_poly.pdbx_seq_one_letter_code
_entity_poly.pdbx_strand_id
1 'polypeptide(L)'
;MRRVVFIIGCSLLLLAVGFGQQPPKKNALVEKIVREVSAKNIKATIGKLVSFGTRNTLSDTASETRGIGAARRWLKSEFERYAQASNGRMAVEFFETVAPVSQRIPSPTRVVNVVATLRPERAGPSADRIIVISGHYDTMPGSATDAQSDAPGANDDGSGTAIVLEL
;
A
#
# COMPACT_ATOMS: atom_id res chain seq x y z
N MET A 1 -71.67 -41.12 21.02
CA MET A 1 -70.60 -41.72 20.25
C MET A 1 -69.66 -40.57 19.83
N ARG A 2 -68.53 -40.37 20.53
CA ARG A 2 -67.52 -39.33 20.23
C ARG A 2 -66.40 -39.95 19.37
N ARG A 3 -66.20 -39.44 18.15
CA ARG A 3 -65.10 -39.85 17.29
C ARG A 3 -63.87 -39.00 17.65
N VAL A 4 -62.81 -39.65 18.11
CA VAL A 4 -61.52 -39.04 18.34
C VAL A 4 -60.75 -39.15 17.02
N VAL A 5 -60.37 -37.97 16.46
CA VAL A 5 -59.55 -37.92 15.28
C VAL A 5 -58.08 -37.72 15.76
N PHE A 6 -57.23 -38.72 15.51
CA PHE A 6 -55.80 -38.64 15.73
C PHE A 6 -55.19 -37.92 14.55
N ILE A 7 -54.59 -36.75 14.77
CA ILE A 7 -53.75 -36.04 13.79
C ILE A 7 -52.29 -36.48 14.05
N ILE A 8 -51.75 -37.29 13.15
CA ILE A 8 -50.34 -37.66 13.14
C ILE A 8 -49.59 -36.51 12.47
N GLY A 9 -48.89 -35.67 13.26
CA GLY A 9 -48.02 -34.64 12.78
C GLY A 9 -46.72 -35.26 12.26
N CYS A 10 -46.53 -35.22 10.95
CA CYS A 10 -45.28 -35.65 10.31
C CYS A 10 -44.27 -34.49 10.39
N SER A 11 -43.35 -34.51 11.37
CA SER A 11 -42.25 -33.54 11.49
C SER A 11 -41.17 -33.91 10.48
N LEU A 12 -41.14 -33.21 9.35
CA LEU A 12 -40.01 -33.25 8.41
C LEU A 12 -38.81 -32.54 9.05
N LEU A 13 -37.84 -33.31 9.52
CA LEU A 13 -36.51 -32.80 9.88
C LEU A 13 -35.78 -32.46 8.58
N LEU A 14 -35.73 -31.18 8.21
CA LEU A 14 -34.82 -30.65 7.17
C LEU A 14 -33.41 -30.67 7.74
N LEU A 15 -32.64 -31.70 7.44
CA LEU A 15 -31.18 -31.71 7.58
C LEU A 15 -30.60 -30.69 6.59
N ALA A 16 -30.34 -29.48 7.07
CA ALA A 16 -29.53 -28.51 6.33
C ALA A 16 -28.12 -29.07 6.26
N VAL A 17 -27.78 -29.74 5.16
CA VAL A 17 -26.41 -30.08 4.81
C VAL A 17 -25.72 -28.75 4.50
N GLY A 18 -25.05 -28.17 5.49
CA GLY A 18 -24.18 -27.04 5.30
C GLY A 18 -23.07 -27.47 4.34
N PHE A 19 -23.11 -27.00 3.09
CA PHE A 19 -21.98 -27.06 2.20
C PHE A 19 -20.89 -26.19 2.83
N GLY A 20 -20.09 -26.77 3.72
CA GLY A 20 -18.88 -26.13 4.21
C GLY A 20 -18.01 -25.80 3.01
N GLN A 21 -17.88 -24.51 2.71
CA GLN A 21 -16.91 -24.07 1.71
C GLN A 21 -15.56 -24.62 2.14
N GLN A 22 -14.98 -25.51 1.35
CA GLN A 22 -13.62 -25.96 1.61
C GLN A 22 -12.72 -24.73 1.58
N PRO A 23 -11.83 -24.57 2.58
CA PRO A 23 -10.89 -23.46 2.57
C PRO A 23 -10.13 -23.44 1.23
N PRO A 24 -9.92 -22.27 0.64
CA PRO A 24 -9.26 -22.17 -0.64
C PRO A 24 -7.90 -22.91 -0.59
N LYS A 25 -7.62 -23.69 -1.64
CA LYS A 25 -6.38 -24.44 -1.72
C LYS A 25 -5.19 -23.47 -1.62
N LYS A 26 -4.36 -23.67 -0.64
CA LYS A 26 -3.20 -22.81 -0.40
C LYS A 26 -2.27 -22.82 -1.62
N ASN A 27 -1.87 -21.64 -2.06
CA ASN A 27 -0.92 -21.48 -3.15
C ASN A 27 0.49 -21.40 -2.56
N ALA A 28 1.34 -22.39 -2.84
CA ALA A 28 2.69 -22.46 -2.29
C ALA A 28 3.57 -21.25 -2.64
N LEU A 29 3.37 -20.62 -3.80
CA LEU A 29 4.07 -19.39 -4.18
C LEU A 29 3.63 -18.22 -3.31
N VAL A 30 2.33 -18.05 -3.09
CA VAL A 30 1.79 -17.01 -2.22
C VAL A 30 2.29 -17.21 -0.79
N GLU A 31 2.29 -18.44 -0.28
CA GLU A 31 2.83 -18.74 1.05
C GLU A 31 4.32 -18.41 1.16
N LYS A 32 5.09 -18.64 0.09
CA LYS A 32 6.50 -18.26 0.05
C LYS A 32 6.65 -16.73 0.13
N ILE A 33 5.94 -15.97 -0.69
CA ILE A 33 5.98 -14.50 -0.71
C ILE A 33 5.62 -13.95 0.67
N VAL A 34 4.53 -14.43 1.28
CA VAL A 34 4.10 -13.98 2.61
C VAL A 34 5.16 -14.25 3.69
N ARG A 35 5.90 -15.36 3.58
CA ARG A 35 6.99 -15.66 4.53
C ARG A 35 8.22 -14.77 4.35
N GLU A 36 8.40 -14.16 3.19
CA GLU A 36 9.52 -13.26 2.91
C GLU A 36 9.28 -11.83 3.42
N VAL A 37 8.02 -11.47 3.72
CA VAL A 37 7.68 -10.16 4.33
C VAL A 37 8.32 -10.02 5.70
N SER A 38 9.12 -8.98 5.88
CA SER A 38 9.93 -8.75 7.06
C SER A 38 9.41 -7.58 7.91
N ALA A 39 8.86 -7.88 9.07
CA ALA A 39 8.48 -6.85 10.05
C ALA A 39 9.66 -5.95 10.46
N LYS A 40 10.89 -6.48 10.43
CA LYS A 40 12.11 -5.72 10.71
C LYS A 40 12.36 -4.66 9.62
N ASN A 41 12.20 -5.02 8.35
CA ASN A 41 12.38 -4.10 7.24
C ASN A 41 11.29 -3.02 7.26
N ILE A 42 10.03 -3.42 7.44
CA ILE A 42 8.90 -2.48 7.57
C ILE A 42 9.20 -1.46 8.69
N LYS A 43 9.60 -1.92 9.87
CA LYS A 43 9.96 -1.03 10.98
C LYS A 43 11.11 -0.09 10.63
N ALA A 44 12.15 -0.58 9.95
CA ALA A 44 13.29 0.23 9.53
C ALA A 44 12.88 1.30 8.51
N THR A 45 12.04 0.95 7.55
CA THR A 45 11.48 1.87 6.55
C THR A 45 10.64 2.96 7.20
N ILE A 46 9.74 2.61 8.13
CA ILE A 46 8.96 3.60 8.91
C ILE A 46 9.90 4.53 9.67
N GLY A 47 10.90 3.99 10.37
CA GLY A 47 11.89 4.79 11.11
C GLY A 47 12.65 5.75 10.22
N LYS A 48 13.02 5.33 9.01
CA LYS A 48 13.67 6.18 8.02
C LYS A 48 12.75 7.29 7.51
N LEU A 49 11.49 6.99 7.20
CA LEU A 49 10.51 7.98 6.78
C LEU A 49 10.28 9.03 7.88
N VAL A 50 10.14 8.59 9.13
CA VAL A 50 10.03 9.49 10.31
C VAL A 50 11.25 10.40 10.44
N SER A 51 12.45 9.90 10.17
CA SER A 51 13.69 10.66 10.33
C SER A 51 13.82 11.88 9.43
N PHE A 52 12.97 12.01 8.40
CA PHE A 52 12.92 13.23 7.56
C PHE A 52 12.20 14.40 8.25
N GLY A 53 11.73 14.25 9.48
CA GLY A 53 11.09 15.27 10.32
C GLY A 53 9.71 15.65 9.82
N THR A 54 9.61 16.22 8.65
CA THR A 54 8.36 16.46 7.93
C THR A 54 8.47 15.92 6.51
N ARG A 55 7.34 15.47 5.97
CA ARG A 55 7.19 15.14 4.55
C ARG A 55 5.99 15.87 3.95
N ASN A 56 5.69 17.06 4.51
CA ASN A 56 4.62 17.89 3.98
C ASN A 56 4.88 18.20 2.50
N THR A 57 3.86 18.13 1.67
CA THR A 57 3.95 18.36 0.22
C THR A 57 4.60 19.71 -0.14
N LEU A 58 4.46 20.72 0.72
CA LEU A 58 5.02 22.07 0.55
C LEU A 58 6.40 22.22 1.21
N SER A 59 6.93 21.17 1.88
CA SER A 59 8.21 21.23 2.59
C SER A 59 9.40 21.27 1.64
N ASP A 60 10.59 21.41 2.23
CA ASP A 60 11.86 21.52 1.50
C ASP A 60 12.06 20.37 0.51
N THR A 61 12.38 20.73 -0.72
CA THR A 61 12.66 19.81 -1.82
C THR A 61 14.14 19.65 -2.11
N ALA A 62 15.02 20.50 -1.57
CA ALA A 62 16.46 20.53 -1.83
C ALA A 62 17.28 19.78 -0.77
N SER A 63 16.89 19.86 0.51
CA SER A 63 17.60 19.19 1.61
C SER A 63 17.78 17.70 1.37
N GLU A 64 18.91 17.16 1.74
CA GLU A 64 19.23 15.72 1.64
C GLU A 64 18.69 14.92 2.85
N THR A 65 18.37 15.59 3.95
CA THR A 65 18.05 14.93 5.22
C THR A 65 16.67 15.25 5.76
N ARG A 66 15.99 16.27 5.23
CA ARG A 66 14.68 16.72 5.74
C ARG A 66 13.74 17.05 4.57
N GLY A 67 12.44 16.91 4.82
CA GLY A 67 11.38 17.34 3.91
C GLY A 67 11.03 16.31 2.84
N ILE A 68 10.03 16.68 2.03
CA ILE A 68 9.46 15.82 0.98
C ILE A 68 10.50 15.45 -0.07
N GLY A 69 11.44 16.36 -0.37
CA GLY A 69 12.50 16.12 -1.36
C GLY A 69 13.44 14.98 -0.94
N ALA A 70 13.90 15.00 0.32
CA ALA A 70 14.76 13.95 0.86
C ALA A 70 14.03 12.59 0.86
N ALA A 71 12.78 12.58 1.28
CA ALA A 71 11.97 11.36 1.36
C ALA A 71 11.77 10.70 -0.03
N ARG A 72 11.38 11.47 -1.05
CA ARG A 72 11.15 10.91 -2.40
C ARG A 72 12.44 10.41 -3.06
N ARG A 73 13.59 11.10 -2.86
CA ARG A 73 14.88 10.63 -3.37
C ARG A 73 15.28 9.31 -2.69
N TRP A 74 15.12 9.23 -1.39
CA TRP A 74 15.39 8.00 -0.66
C TRP A 74 14.48 6.85 -1.12
N LEU A 75 13.18 7.06 -1.24
CA LEU A 75 12.24 6.04 -1.74
C LEU A 75 12.63 5.56 -3.14
N LYS A 76 12.99 6.50 -4.04
CA LYS A 76 13.47 6.16 -5.38
C LYS A 76 14.71 5.28 -5.31
N SER A 77 15.70 5.64 -4.48
CA SER A 77 16.93 4.87 -4.33
C SER A 77 16.70 3.46 -3.78
N GLU A 78 15.73 3.28 -2.88
CA GLU A 78 15.35 1.94 -2.38
C GLU A 78 14.72 1.09 -3.49
N PHE A 79 13.78 1.63 -4.26
CA PHE A 79 13.23 0.93 -5.41
C PHE A 79 14.29 0.60 -6.46
N GLU A 80 15.22 1.51 -6.74
CA GLU A 80 16.35 1.27 -7.65
C GLU A 80 17.26 0.15 -7.16
N ARG A 81 17.48 0.06 -5.84
CA ARG A 81 18.22 -1.05 -5.23
C ARG A 81 17.50 -2.38 -5.44
N TYR A 82 16.18 -2.44 -5.29
CA TYR A 82 15.38 -3.65 -5.57
C TYR A 82 15.35 -3.97 -7.08
N ALA A 83 15.31 -2.96 -7.93
CA ALA A 83 15.31 -3.12 -9.37
C ALA A 83 16.54 -3.89 -9.88
N GLN A 84 17.68 -3.82 -9.17
CA GLN A 84 18.89 -4.57 -9.53
C GLN A 84 18.64 -6.10 -9.57
N ALA A 85 17.79 -6.62 -8.69
CA ALA A 85 17.45 -8.04 -8.67
C ALA A 85 16.39 -8.45 -9.71
N SER A 86 15.83 -7.51 -10.45
CA SER A 86 14.71 -7.76 -11.37
C SER A 86 15.14 -8.20 -12.78
N ASN A 87 16.44 -8.30 -13.06
CA ASN A 87 16.96 -8.57 -14.41
C ASN A 87 16.45 -7.55 -15.46
N GLY A 88 16.38 -6.27 -15.11
CA GLY A 88 15.92 -5.19 -15.99
C GLY A 88 14.40 -5.12 -16.19
N ARG A 89 13.62 -5.90 -15.46
CA ARG A 89 12.15 -5.87 -15.56
C ARG A 89 11.51 -4.74 -14.75
N MET A 90 12.18 -4.21 -13.74
CA MET A 90 11.68 -3.11 -12.93
C MET A 90 12.27 -1.79 -13.39
N ALA A 91 11.41 -0.85 -13.77
CA ALA A 91 11.75 0.53 -14.04
C ALA A 91 11.30 1.41 -12.86
N VAL A 92 12.12 2.40 -12.49
CA VAL A 92 11.80 3.31 -11.38
C VAL A 92 11.91 4.74 -11.87
N GLU A 93 10.86 5.52 -11.69
CA GLU A 93 10.81 6.89 -12.17
C GLU A 93 10.06 7.83 -11.22
N PHE A 94 10.28 9.12 -11.39
CA PHE A 94 9.41 10.14 -10.83
C PHE A 94 8.29 10.45 -11.82
N PHE A 95 7.07 10.30 -11.36
CA PHE A 95 5.90 10.81 -12.07
C PHE A 95 5.47 12.13 -11.46
N GLU A 96 5.55 13.20 -12.23
CA GLU A 96 5.36 14.56 -11.75
C GLU A 96 4.12 15.21 -12.33
N THR A 97 3.43 15.98 -11.50
CA THR A 97 2.31 16.84 -11.90
C THR A 97 2.36 18.16 -11.15
N VAL A 98 1.67 19.16 -11.63
CA VAL A 98 1.52 20.43 -10.92
C VAL A 98 0.10 20.51 -10.35
N ALA A 99 0.00 20.47 -9.02
CA ALA A 99 -1.25 20.71 -8.32
C ALA A 99 -1.63 22.19 -8.43
N PRO A 100 -2.88 22.51 -8.83
CA PRO A 100 -3.34 23.89 -8.89
C PRO A 100 -3.52 24.48 -7.49
N VAL A 101 -3.66 25.81 -7.44
CA VAL A 101 -4.00 26.53 -6.21
C VAL A 101 -5.29 25.98 -5.61
N SER A 102 -5.26 25.72 -4.32
CA SER A 102 -6.40 25.27 -3.53
C SER A 102 -6.27 25.76 -2.08
N GLN A 103 -7.26 25.47 -1.26
CA GLN A 103 -7.21 25.79 0.17
C GLN A 103 -6.00 25.17 0.90
N ARG A 104 -5.49 24.03 0.41
CA ARG A 104 -4.34 23.32 0.97
C ARG A 104 -3.03 23.60 0.22
N ILE A 105 -3.10 24.14 -0.98
CA ILE A 105 -1.97 24.42 -1.88
C ILE A 105 -2.02 25.91 -2.25
N PRO A 106 -1.30 26.78 -1.54
CA PRO A 106 -1.41 28.23 -1.71
C PRO A 106 -0.81 28.78 -3.02
N SER A 107 0.03 27.99 -3.69
CA SER A 107 0.60 28.30 -5.01
C SER A 107 0.72 27.02 -5.83
N PRO A 108 0.78 27.11 -7.18
CA PRO A 108 0.99 25.94 -8.03
C PRO A 108 2.21 25.14 -7.54
N THR A 109 2.00 23.90 -7.16
CA THR A 109 3.02 23.09 -6.47
C THR A 109 3.29 21.81 -7.25
N ARG A 110 4.56 21.52 -7.47
CA ARG A 110 4.99 20.28 -8.09
C ARG A 110 4.83 19.10 -7.10
N VAL A 111 3.92 18.20 -7.43
CA VAL A 111 3.68 16.93 -6.73
C VAL A 111 4.40 15.82 -7.48
N VAL A 112 5.14 15.01 -6.76
CA VAL A 112 5.99 13.95 -7.34
C VAL A 112 5.63 12.62 -6.70
N ASN A 113 5.27 11.64 -7.51
CA ASN A 113 5.14 10.25 -7.10
C ASN A 113 6.40 9.48 -7.47
N VAL A 114 6.80 8.54 -6.61
CA VAL A 114 7.82 7.54 -6.94
C VAL A 114 7.10 6.32 -7.48
N VAL A 115 7.36 5.96 -8.72
CA VAL A 115 6.68 4.85 -9.39
C VAL A 115 7.70 3.77 -9.74
N ALA A 116 7.45 2.55 -9.27
CA ALA A 116 8.19 1.37 -9.67
C ALA A 116 7.27 0.45 -10.48
N THR A 117 7.64 0.18 -11.72
CA THR A 117 6.87 -0.67 -12.63
C THR A 117 7.61 -1.97 -12.87
N LEU A 118 7.06 -3.07 -12.36
CA LEU A 118 7.60 -4.41 -12.59
C LEU A 118 6.86 -5.09 -13.74
N ARG A 119 7.58 -5.37 -14.82
CA ARG A 119 7.05 -6.08 -15.98
C ARG A 119 7.01 -7.59 -15.73
N PRO A 120 6.01 -8.31 -16.25
CA PRO A 120 5.94 -9.76 -16.13
C PRO A 120 7.15 -10.43 -16.80
N GLU A 121 7.55 -11.59 -16.30
CA GLU A 121 8.64 -12.37 -16.89
C GLU A 121 8.25 -13.01 -18.21
N ARG A 122 6.97 -13.36 -18.37
CA ARG A 122 6.43 -14.03 -19.54
C ARG A 122 5.19 -13.32 -20.07
N ALA A 123 5.05 -13.29 -21.38
CA ALA A 123 3.80 -12.86 -22.01
C ALA A 123 2.70 -13.91 -21.74
N GLY A 124 1.45 -13.46 -21.73
CA GLY A 124 0.29 -14.35 -21.54
C GLY A 124 -0.92 -13.56 -21.01
N PRO A 125 -2.08 -14.20 -20.87
CA PRO A 125 -3.33 -13.53 -20.45
C PRO A 125 -3.24 -12.78 -19.12
N SER A 126 -2.29 -13.15 -18.25
CA SER A 126 -2.03 -12.45 -17.00
C SER A 126 -1.12 -11.25 -17.18
N ALA A 127 -0.38 -11.14 -18.28
CA ALA A 127 0.52 -10.02 -18.55
C ALA A 127 -0.21 -8.74 -18.96
N ASP A 128 -1.48 -8.87 -19.40
CA ASP A 128 -2.31 -7.74 -19.80
C ASP A 128 -3.02 -7.06 -18.59
N ARG A 129 -2.85 -7.64 -17.40
CA ARG A 129 -3.44 -7.08 -16.18
C ARG A 129 -2.45 -6.17 -15.49
N ILE A 130 -2.93 -5.00 -15.07
CA ILE A 130 -2.18 -4.07 -14.23
C ILE A 130 -2.70 -4.20 -12.80
N ILE A 131 -1.78 -4.43 -11.87
CA ILE A 131 -2.06 -4.41 -10.43
C ILE A 131 -1.33 -3.18 -9.89
N VAL A 132 -2.06 -2.28 -9.23
CA VAL A 132 -1.49 -1.09 -8.60
C VAL A 132 -1.56 -1.25 -7.09
N ILE A 133 -0.43 -1.03 -6.43
CA ILE A 133 -0.32 -0.97 -4.97
C ILE A 133 0.25 0.41 -4.65
N SER A 134 -0.37 1.14 -3.74
CA SER A 134 0.02 2.51 -3.42
C SER A 134 -0.05 2.80 -1.93
N GLY A 135 0.76 3.75 -1.47
CA GLY A 135 0.72 4.40 -0.18
C GLY A 135 1.17 5.83 -0.35
N HIS A 136 0.66 6.78 0.45
CA HIS A 136 1.14 8.15 0.36
C HIS A 136 2.32 8.38 1.32
N TYR A 137 3.39 8.94 0.81
CA TYR A 137 4.58 9.18 1.62
C TYR A 137 4.66 10.60 2.20
N ASP A 138 3.76 11.49 1.79
CA ASP A 138 3.66 12.81 2.37
C ASP A 138 2.98 12.77 3.76
N THR A 139 3.21 13.83 4.53
CA THR A 139 2.63 14.00 5.87
C THR A 139 2.12 15.42 6.05
N MET A 140 1.24 15.59 7.02
CA MET A 140 0.67 16.89 7.34
C MET A 140 0.70 17.08 8.87
N PRO A 141 1.31 18.18 9.39
CA PRO A 141 1.06 18.60 10.75
C PRO A 141 -0.36 19.16 10.88
N GLY A 142 -0.72 19.82 11.95
CA GLY A 142 -2.07 20.33 12.18
C GLY A 142 -2.65 21.22 11.06
N SER A 143 -1.79 21.87 10.24
CA SER A 143 -2.19 22.66 9.07
C SER A 143 -1.56 22.12 7.79
N ALA A 144 -2.33 22.05 6.72
CA ALA A 144 -1.85 21.62 5.40
C ALA A 144 -0.78 22.55 4.81
N THR A 145 -0.79 23.83 5.19
CA THR A 145 0.14 24.87 4.72
C THR A 145 1.38 25.00 5.62
N ASP A 146 1.44 24.29 6.73
CA ASP A 146 2.63 24.25 7.58
C ASP A 146 3.67 23.28 7.01
N ALA A 147 4.62 23.84 6.30
CA ALA A 147 5.70 23.12 5.65
C ALA A 147 6.93 22.90 6.54
N GLN A 148 6.94 23.45 7.77
CA GLN A 148 8.12 23.52 8.62
C GLN A 148 8.05 22.63 9.86
N SER A 149 6.89 22.57 10.52
CA SER A 149 6.70 21.78 11.73
C SER A 149 6.90 20.29 11.49
N ASP A 150 7.39 19.60 12.50
CA ASP A 150 7.55 18.16 12.44
C ASP A 150 6.21 17.45 12.25
N ALA A 151 6.20 16.55 11.29
CA ALA A 151 5.07 15.70 10.96
C ALA A 151 5.62 14.28 10.69
N PRO A 152 5.94 13.52 11.74
CA PRO A 152 6.61 12.23 11.60
C PRO A 152 5.80 11.20 10.83
N GLY A 153 4.45 11.23 10.90
CA GLY A 153 3.55 10.41 10.11
C GLY A 153 3.95 8.94 10.02
N ALA A 154 4.26 8.30 11.17
CA ALA A 154 4.72 6.91 11.19
C ALA A 154 3.61 5.96 10.74
N ASN A 155 2.39 6.21 11.20
CA ASN A 155 1.21 5.42 10.85
C ASN A 155 0.48 5.99 9.63
N ASP A 156 0.32 7.30 9.55
CA ASP A 156 -0.34 8.02 8.45
C ASP A 156 0.70 8.78 7.61
N ASP A 157 1.18 8.28 6.47
CA ASP A 157 1.01 6.91 5.98
C ASP A 157 2.39 6.25 5.74
N GLY A 158 3.31 6.48 6.69
CA GLY A 158 4.63 5.83 6.66
C GLY A 158 4.52 4.30 6.70
N SER A 159 3.51 3.77 7.39
CA SER A 159 3.27 2.32 7.46
C SER A 159 2.78 1.75 6.12
N GLY A 160 1.85 2.41 5.44
CA GLY A 160 1.40 1.99 4.10
C GLY A 160 2.51 2.12 3.06
N THR A 161 3.27 3.21 3.07
CA THR A 161 4.45 3.38 2.22
C THR A 161 5.48 2.27 2.46
N ALA A 162 5.72 1.89 3.72
CA ALA A 162 6.65 0.81 4.07
C ALA A 162 6.17 -0.56 3.56
N ILE A 163 4.87 -0.82 3.58
CA ILE A 163 4.30 -2.04 3.01
C ILE A 163 4.51 -2.09 1.49
N VAL A 164 4.26 -0.98 0.80
CA VAL A 164 4.49 -0.91 -0.66
C VAL A 164 5.95 -1.16 -1.02
N LEU A 165 6.88 -0.71 -0.19
CA LEU A 165 8.31 -0.91 -0.43
C LEU A 165 8.77 -2.33 -0.10
N GLU A 166 8.11 -3.02 0.84
CA GLU A 166 8.46 -4.39 1.25
C GLU A 166 7.94 -5.46 0.28
N LEU A 167 6.85 -5.17 -0.46
CA LEU A 167 6.22 -6.09 -1.41
C LEU A 167 6.97 -6.18 -2.75
#